data_a7c0e9646e5ae93c6e46db542f3a5220
#
_entry.id   a7c0e9646e5ae93c6e46db542f3a5220
#
_cell.length_a   1.000
_cell.length_b   1.000
_cell.length_c   1.000
_cell.angle_alpha   90.00
_cell.angle_beta   90.00
_cell.angle_gamma   90.00
#
_symmetry.space_group_name_H-M   'P 1'
#
loop_
_entity.id
_entity.type
_entity.pdbx_description
1 polymer ?
#
loop_
_entity_poly.entity_id
_entity_poly.type
_entity_poly.pdbx_seq_one_letter_code
_entity_poly.pdbx_strand_id
1 'polypeptide(L)'
;MREESPRQGMRRPDSDRASSRRITPRSSRGGQSFSERYIAGVPARIMRPRLIFMACLFTLVCFGLLMVYSASSVEALHENGSATFFLGRQAAFAVVGVLALIAIVRVLPDSWFGEDVLRIFLIGMIGLLLLVFLVGSGSRGATRWLNIAGIQFQPSEFLKPFAIAYSAIMLDRFFSPGGNINEFLRKMGIYLGISLFLIFIQPDFGTVLIILLTLMCMALFAGLDPRFIIGVLIFGILVIVIALVAEPYRMVRIQVALNPWADEYGDGYQATLAIMAFASGGLFGRGIGNSTMKYSYLPEAHNDYILAIIGEEVGFVGTVLFFLVFAMLIYSAFRI
;
A
#
# COMPACT_ATOMS: atom_id res chain seq x y z
N MET A 1 -59.11 71.44 -24.75
CA MET A 1 -58.41 72.01 -25.92
C MET A 1 -57.68 70.87 -26.52
N ARG A 2 -58.23 70.20 -27.52
CA ARG A 2 -58.04 70.43 -28.97
C ARG A 2 -56.58 70.25 -29.30
N GLU A 3 -56.10 69.41 -30.22
CA GLU A 3 -56.57 68.91 -31.50
C GLU A 3 -55.46 67.96 -31.97
N GLU A 4 -55.70 66.92 -32.44
CA GLU A 4 -55.99 66.34 -33.76
C GLU A 4 -54.80 65.62 -34.40
N SER A 5 -55.10 64.37 -34.78
CA SER A 5 -54.44 63.51 -35.74
C SER A 5 -54.35 64.16 -37.13
N PRO A 6 -53.54 63.77 -38.10
CA PRO A 6 -54.05 62.65 -38.91
C PRO A 6 -52.99 61.64 -39.49
N ARG A 7 -53.58 60.60 -39.88
CA ARG A 7 -53.22 59.46 -40.76
C ARG A 7 -52.51 59.85 -42.07
N GLN A 8 -51.69 58.95 -42.56
CA GLN A 8 -51.52 58.43 -43.92
C GLN A 8 -50.08 57.91 -44.06
N GLY A 9 -49.75 56.79 -44.68
CA GLY A 9 -50.40 55.96 -45.65
C GLY A 9 -49.47 54.82 -46.05
N MET A 10 -50.10 53.81 -46.39
CA MET A 10 -49.72 52.57 -46.98
C MET A 10 -48.68 52.66 -48.09
N ARG A 11 -47.61 51.83 -48.10
CA ARG A 11 -47.08 51.14 -49.27
C ARG A 11 -46.20 49.92 -48.85
N ARG A 12 -46.67 48.72 -49.24
CA ARG A 12 -45.81 47.56 -49.54
C ARG A 12 -45.21 47.74 -50.93
N PRO A 13 -44.02 47.25 -51.15
CA PRO A 13 -43.85 46.25 -52.24
C PRO A 13 -42.95 45.09 -51.82
N ASP A 14 -43.42 43.97 -52.23
CA ASP A 14 -42.87 42.84 -52.97
C ASP A 14 -41.48 42.27 -52.61
N SER A 15 -41.59 41.02 -52.22
CA SER A 15 -40.83 39.85 -52.69
C SER A 15 -39.46 40.09 -53.26
N ASP A 16 -38.45 39.66 -52.51
CA ASP A 16 -37.34 39.03 -53.23
C ASP A 16 -36.85 37.75 -52.48
N ARG A 17 -36.78 36.71 -53.28
CA ARG A 17 -36.31 35.41 -53.00
C ARG A 17 -34.86 35.45 -52.54
N ALA A 18 -34.59 35.26 -51.24
CA ALA A 18 -33.27 34.90 -50.75
C ALA A 18 -33.24 33.40 -50.46
N SER A 19 -32.64 32.68 -51.32
CA SER A 19 -32.34 31.26 -51.28
C SER A 19 -31.85 30.82 -49.88
N SER A 20 -32.67 29.97 -49.25
CA SER A 20 -32.22 29.22 -48.08
C SER A 20 -31.04 28.30 -48.46
N ARG A 21 -29.84 28.79 -48.29
CA ARG A 21 -28.68 27.90 -48.19
C ARG A 21 -28.86 27.06 -46.94
N ARG A 22 -29.34 25.83 -47.09
CA ARG A 22 -29.19 24.78 -46.07
C ARG A 22 -27.70 24.64 -45.79
N ILE A 23 -27.29 25.20 -44.66
CA ILE A 23 -25.99 24.85 -44.06
C ILE A 23 -26.15 23.41 -43.55
N THR A 24 -25.76 22.46 -44.36
CA THR A 24 -25.53 21.09 -43.91
C THR A 24 -24.47 21.15 -42.80
N PRO A 25 -24.73 20.60 -41.61
CA PRO A 25 -23.68 20.51 -40.61
C PRO A 25 -22.55 19.66 -41.22
N ARG A 26 -21.41 20.29 -41.46
CA ARG A 26 -20.18 19.62 -41.83
C ARG A 26 -19.90 18.61 -40.74
N SER A 27 -20.12 17.31 -41.00
CA SER A 27 -19.72 16.25 -40.11
C SER A 27 -18.21 16.39 -39.89
N SER A 28 -17.82 16.98 -38.79
CA SER A 28 -16.47 16.92 -38.30
C SER A 28 -16.18 15.46 -38.02
N ARG A 29 -15.60 14.76 -38.99
CA ARG A 29 -14.81 13.57 -38.71
C ARG A 29 -13.60 14.02 -37.90
N GLY A 30 -13.87 14.46 -36.67
CA GLY A 30 -12.85 14.64 -35.65
C GLY A 30 -12.32 13.25 -35.32
N GLY A 31 -11.05 13.04 -35.63
CA GLY A 31 -10.38 11.83 -35.22
C GLY A 31 -10.62 11.62 -33.72
N GLN A 32 -11.24 10.51 -33.35
CA GLN A 32 -11.44 10.13 -31.95
C GLN A 32 -10.07 10.18 -31.29
N SER A 33 -9.93 11.03 -30.30
CA SER A 33 -8.67 11.14 -29.56
C SER A 33 -8.39 9.76 -28.94
N PHE A 34 -7.12 9.41 -28.82
CA PHE A 34 -6.69 8.11 -28.28
C PHE A 34 -7.28 7.83 -26.89
N SER A 35 -7.77 8.86 -26.20
CA SER A 35 -8.44 8.81 -24.89
C SER A 35 -9.89 8.32 -24.93
N GLU A 36 -10.54 8.29 -26.11
CA GLU A 36 -11.96 7.86 -26.26
C GLU A 36 -12.11 6.40 -26.68
N ARG A 37 -11.01 5.65 -26.80
CA ARG A 37 -11.08 4.21 -27.08
C ARG A 37 -11.63 3.46 -25.88
N TYR A 38 -12.51 2.48 -26.16
CA TYR A 38 -13.09 1.60 -25.14
C TYR A 38 -12.36 0.25 -25.16
N ILE A 39 -12.16 -0.32 -23.99
CA ILE A 39 -11.64 -1.67 -23.76
C ILE A 39 -12.68 -2.38 -22.89
N ALA A 40 -13.26 -3.47 -23.39
CA ALA A 40 -14.33 -4.22 -22.73
C ALA A 40 -15.51 -3.33 -22.24
N GLY A 41 -15.91 -2.34 -23.05
CA GLY A 41 -17.03 -1.44 -22.71
C GLY A 41 -16.70 -0.30 -21.73
N VAL A 42 -15.45 -0.21 -21.26
CA VAL A 42 -14.97 0.84 -20.35
C VAL A 42 -14.00 1.77 -21.10
N PRO A 43 -14.05 3.10 -20.88
CA PRO A 43 -13.09 4.02 -21.50
C PRO A 43 -11.64 3.57 -21.25
N ALA A 44 -10.84 3.54 -22.32
CA ALA A 44 -9.46 3.05 -22.24
C ALA A 44 -8.61 3.83 -21.23
N ARG A 45 -8.95 5.09 -20.96
CA ARG A 45 -8.31 5.93 -19.94
C ARG A 45 -8.41 5.33 -18.55
N ILE A 46 -9.53 4.66 -18.22
CA ILE A 46 -9.79 4.02 -16.93
C ILE A 46 -9.30 2.57 -16.96
N MET A 47 -9.52 1.84 -18.05
CA MET A 47 -9.23 0.42 -18.14
C MET A 47 -7.71 0.13 -18.20
N ARG A 48 -6.91 0.96 -18.88
CA ARG A 48 -5.47 0.74 -19.01
C ARG A 48 -4.74 0.70 -17.66
N PRO A 49 -4.90 1.68 -16.75
CA PRO A 49 -4.25 1.60 -15.44
C PRO A 49 -4.65 0.33 -14.68
N ARG A 50 -5.92 -0.08 -14.74
CA ARG A 50 -6.40 -1.31 -14.09
C ARG A 50 -5.73 -2.57 -14.63
N LEU A 51 -5.59 -2.68 -15.96
CA LEU A 51 -4.92 -3.81 -16.59
C LEU A 51 -3.43 -3.84 -16.26
N ILE A 52 -2.75 -2.68 -16.27
CA ILE A 52 -1.34 -2.57 -15.87
C ILE A 52 -1.19 -2.99 -14.40
N PHE A 53 -2.05 -2.49 -13.51
CA PHE A 53 -2.04 -2.85 -12.10
C PHE A 53 -2.16 -4.37 -11.90
N MET A 54 -3.15 -4.99 -12.55
CA MET A 54 -3.37 -6.44 -12.45
C MET A 54 -2.20 -7.24 -13.03
N ALA A 55 -1.64 -6.81 -14.17
CA ALA A 55 -0.48 -7.47 -14.78
C ALA A 55 0.76 -7.36 -13.88
N CYS A 56 1.05 -6.19 -13.33
CA CYS A 56 2.16 -6.01 -12.39
C CYS A 56 1.96 -6.83 -11.11
N LEU A 57 0.74 -6.83 -10.55
CA LEU A 57 0.40 -7.62 -9.37
C LEU A 57 0.63 -9.12 -9.62
N PHE A 58 0.11 -9.63 -10.73
CA PHE A 58 0.29 -11.03 -11.12
C PHE A 58 1.78 -11.38 -11.31
N THR A 59 2.54 -10.54 -12.01
CA THR A 59 3.97 -10.73 -12.22
C THR A 59 4.73 -10.77 -10.90
N LEU A 60 4.44 -9.84 -9.97
CA LEU A 60 5.10 -9.79 -8.66
C LEU A 60 4.73 -10.99 -7.78
N VAL A 61 3.48 -11.45 -7.82
CA VAL A 61 3.07 -12.66 -7.07
C VAL A 61 3.76 -13.89 -7.61
N CYS A 62 3.77 -14.09 -8.94
CA CYS A 62 4.46 -15.24 -9.55
C CYS A 62 5.97 -15.22 -9.28
N PHE A 63 6.60 -14.06 -9.45
CA PHE A 63 8.02 -13.89 -9.15
C PHE A 63 8.32 -14.11 -7.66
N GLY A 64 7.47 -13.58 -6.76
CA GLY A 64 7.59 -13.80 -5.33
C GLY A 64 7.51 -15.25 -4.93
N LEU A 65 6.55 -16.02 -5.49
CA LEU A 65 6.46 -17.47 -5.25
C LEU A 65 7.70 -18.22 -5.72
N LEU A 66 8.23 -17.87 -6.90
CA LEU A 66 9.46 -18.43 -7.44
C LEU A 66 10.64 -18.16 -6.50
N MET A 67 10.78 -16.91 -6.03
CA MET A 67 11.90 -16.50 -5.16
C MET A 67 11.78 -17.07 -3.76
N VAL A 68 10.57 -17.20 -3.20
CA VAL A 68 10.35 -17.91 -1.93
C VAL A 68 10.81 -19.36 -2.06
N TYR A 69 10.45 -20.05 -3.14
CA TYR A 69 10.93 -21.42 -3.38
C TYR A 69 12.45 -21.47 -3.47
N SER A 70 13.06 -20.58 -4.28
CA SER A 70 14.52 -20.57 -4.45
C SER A 70 15.24 -20.30 -3.13
N ALA A 71 14.79 -19.33 -2.36
CA ALA A 71 15.45 -18.93 -1.11
C ALA A 71 15.25 -19.94 0.02
N SER A 72 14.10 -20.65 0.07
CA SER A 72 13.75 -21.51 1.20
C SER A 72 13.95 -23.01 0.95
N SER A 73 14.21 -23.45 -0.28
CA SER A 73 14.19 -24.86 -0.65
C SER A 73 15.15 -25.74 0.17
N VAL A 74 16.33 -25.23 0.48
CA VAL A 74 17.36 -25.96 1.25
C VAL A 74 16.96 -26.06 2.72
N GLU A 75 16.58 -24.94 3.32
CA GLU A 75 16.12 -24.85 4.72
C GLU A 75 14.86 -25.70 4.94
N ALA A 76 13.88 -25.57 4.03
CA ALA A 76 12.65 -26.37 4.05
C ALA A 76 12.90 -27.88 4.00
N LEU A 77 13.85 -28.32 3.18
CA LEU A 77 14.22 -29.72 3.09
C LEU A 77 14.86 -30.21 4.40
N HIS A 78 15.70 -29.38 5.00
CA HIS A 78 16.42 -29.72 6.24
C HIS A 78 15.50 -29.77 7.47
N GLU A 79 14.60 -28.80 7.61
CA GLU A 79 13.74 -28.64 8.78
C GLU A 79 12.41 -29.42 8.66
N ASN A 80 11.81 -29.44 7.47
CA ASN A 80 10.47 -29.96 7.25
C ASN A 80 10.43 -31.22 6.36
N GLY A 81 11.59 -31.70 5.90
CA GLY A 81 11.68 -32.86 5.03
C GLY A 81 11.13 -32.66 3.62
N SER A 82 10.75 -31.46 3.23
CA SER A 82 10.18 -31.11 1.92
C SER A 82 10.66 -29.76 1.43
N ALA A 83 11.35 -29.72 0.30
CA ALA A 83 11.83 -28.48 -0.32
C ALA A 83 10.71 -27.51 -0.73
N THR A 84 9.47 -27.97 -0.84
CA THR A 84 8.31 -27.17 -1.27
C THR A 84 7.43 -26.71 -0.11
N PHE A 85 7.82 -26.94 1.14
CA PHE A 85 7.00 -26.62 2.31
C PHE A 85 6.60 -25.14 2.37
N PHE A 86 7.57 -24.22 2.32
CA PHE A 86 7.29 -22.78 2.34
C PHE A 86 6.59 -22.29 1.08
N LEU A 87 6.93 -22.86 -0.10
CA LEU A 87 6.22 -22.56 -1.34
C LEU A 87 4.73 -22.93 -1.24
N GLY A 88 4.42 -24.14 -0.75
CA GLY A 88 3.04 -24.61 -0.60
C GLY A 88 2.23 -23.71 0.33
N ARG A 89 2.82 -23.32 1.46
CA ARG A 89 2.21 -22.37 2.41
C ARG A 89 1.97 -21.00 1.78
N GLN A 90 2.94 -20.45 1.09
CA GLN A 90 2.84 -19.15 0.43
C GLN A 90 1.83 -19.16 -0.72
N ALA A 91 1.81 -20.23 -1.52
CA ALA A 91 0.83 -20.41 -2.60
C ALA A 91 -0.60 -20.52 -2.05
N ALA A 92 -0.81 -21.24 -0.94
CA ALA A 92 -2.11 -21.30 -0.27
C ALA A 92 -2.58 -19.91 0.18
N PHE A 93 -1.71 -19.12 0.81
CA PHE A 93 -2.05 -17.72 1.18
C PHE A 93 -2.29 -16.84 -0.03
N ALA A 94 -1.56 -17.01 -1.13
CA ALA A 94 -1.80 -16.27 -2.37
C ALA A 94 -3.19 -16.60 -2.95
N VAL A 95 -3.60 -17.88 -2.95
CA VAL A 95 -4.96 -18.28 -3.37
C VAL A 95 -6.02 -17.67 -2.46
N VAL A 96 -5.84 -17.74 -1.13
CA VAL A 96 -6.76 -17.08 -0.17
C VAL A 96 -6.84 -15.59 -0.43
N GLY A 97 -5.72 -14.92 -0.70
CA GLY A 97 -5.67 -13.49 -1.04
C GLY A 97 -6.46 -13.17 -2.32
N VAL A 98 -6.31 -13.98 -3.37
CA VAL A 98 -7.08 -13.82 -4.62
C VAL A 98 -8.58 -14.04 -4.38
N LEU A 99 -8.95 -15.06 -3.61
CA LEU A 99 -10.36 -15.32 -3.27
C LEU A 99 -10.93 -14.17 -2.43
N ALA A 100 -10.19 -13.64 -1.47
CA ALA A 100 -10.57 -12.48 -0.69
C ALA A 100 -10.76 -11.23 -1.59
N LEU A 101 -9.84 -10.98 -2.53
CA LEU A 101 -9.97 -9.90 -3.50
C LEU A 101 -11.26 -10.03 -4.33
N ILE A 102 -11.54 -11.23 -4.85
CA ILE A 102 -12.77 -11.50 -5.61
C ILE A 102 -14.01 -11.28 -4.74
N ALA A 103 -13.99 -11.77 -3.50
CA ALA A 103 -15.08 -11.58 -2.55
C ALA A 103 -15.34 -10.10 -2.24
N ILE A 104 -14.29 -9.32 -1.97
CA ILE A 104 -14.39 -7.88 -1.73
C ILE A 104 -15.02 -7.18 -2.94
N VAL A 105 -14.53 -7.46 -4.15
CA VAL A 105 -14.98 -6.77 -5.36
C VAL A 105 -16.40 -7.19 -5.82
N ARG A 106 -16.81 -8.46 -5.57
CA ARG A 106 -18.07 -9.00 -6.09
C ARG A 106 -19.20 -9.10 -5.08
N VAL A 107 -18.87 -9.26 -3.80
CA VAL A 107 -19.84 -9.64 -2.75
C VAL A 107 -20.03 -8.52 -1.74
N LEU A 108 -18.97 -7.78 -1.37
CA LEU A 108 -19.10 -6.74 -0.36
C LEU A 108 -19.83 -5.51 -0.95
N PRO A 109 -20.95 -5.08 -0.35
CA PRO A 109 -21.61 -3.84 -0.74
C PRO A 109 -20.81 -2.63 -0.25
N ASP A 110 -20.95 -1.50 -0.96
CA ASP A 110 -20.26 -0.24 -0.62
C ASP A 110 -20.54 0.23 0.82
N SER A 111 -21.68 -0.15 1.39
CA SER A 111 -22.04 0.16 2.78
C SER A 111 -21.08 -0.40 3.83
N TRP A 112 -20.34 -1.47 3.51
CA TRP A 112 -19.31 -2.04 4.41
C TRP A 112 -18.10 -1.12 4.58
N PHE A 113 -17.90 -0.19 3.67
CA PHE A 113 -16.89 0.87 3.78
C PHE A 113 -17.44 2.13 4.48
N GLY A 114 -18.64 2.07 5.08
CA GLY A 114 -19.19 3.14 5.89
C GLY A 114 -18.46 3.31 7.25
N GLU A 115 -18.53 4.52 7.81
CA GLU A 115 -17.87 4.84 9.09
C GLU A 115 -18.22 3.88 10.21
N ASP A 116 -19.51 3.53 10.35
CA ASP A 116 -19.98 2.69 11.47
C ASP A 116 -19.41 1.28 11.40
N VAL A 117 -19.34 0.70 10.20
CA VAL A 117 -18.77 -0.64 10.00
C VAL A 117 -17.27 -0.63 10.26
N LEU A 118 -16.53 0.34 9.68
CA LEU A 118 -15.09 0.45 9.92
C LEU A 118 -14.77 0.71 11.39
N ARG A 119 -15.60 1.48 12.09
CA ARG A 119 -15.49 1.70 13.53
C ARG A 119 -15.62 0.39 14.31
N ILE A 120 -16.61 -0.44 13.95
CA ILE A 120 -16.80 -1.77 14.59
C ILE A 120 -15.58 -2.65 14.35
N PHE A 121 -15.03 -2.67 13.13
CA PHE A 121 -13.79 -3.40 12.83
C PHE A 121 -12.60 -2.88 13.64
N LEU A 122 -12.42 -1.58 13.78
CA LEU A 122 -11.34 -1.00 14.59
C LEU A 122 -11.49 -1.35 16.06
N ILE A 123 -12.71 -1.33 16.62
CA ILE A 123 -12.97 -1.79 17.99
C ILE A 123 -12.62 -3.28 18.13
N GLY A 124 -13.00 -4.10 17.16
CA GLY A 124 -12.62 -5.51 17.11
C GLY A 124 -11.09 -5.71 17.08
N MET A 125 -10.38 -4.90 16.27
CA MET A 125 -8.90 -4.93 16.22
C MET A 125 -8.28 -4.50 17.57
N ILE A 126 -8.81 -3.48 18.22
CA ILE A 126 -8.38 -3.09 19.58
C ILE A 126 -8.58 -4.27 20.55
N GLY A 127 -9.72 -4.94 20.49
CA GLY A 127 -9.97 -6.15 21.29
C GLY A 127 -8.97 -7.27 21.01
N LEU A 128 -8.63 -7.52 19.76
CA LEU A 128 -7.62 -8.51 19.36
C LEU A 128 -6.21 -8.09 19.82
N LEU A 129 -5.86 -6.81 19.71
CA LEU A 129 -4.58 -6.30 20.24
C LEU A 129 -4.47 -6.47 21.74
N LEU A 130 -5.56 -6.24 22.50
CA LEU A 130 -5.60 -6.52 23.92
C LEU A 130 -5.49 -8.03 24.23
N LEU A 131 -6.13 -8.87 23.43
CA LEU A 131 -6.04 -10.32 23.55
C LEU A 131 -4.62 -10.84 23.38
N VAL A 132 -3.80 -10.21 22.51
CA VAL A 132 -2.38 -10.54 22.35
C VAL A 132 -1.60 -10.45 23.67
N PHE A 133 -1.92 -9.51 24.57
CA PHE A 133 -1.27 -9.44 25.89
C PHE A 133 -1.62 -10.61 26.80
N LEU A 134 -2.79 -11.24 26.62
CA LEU A 134 -3.27 -12.33 27.48
C LEU A 134 -2.81 -13.70 26.99
N VAL A 135 -2.86 -13.94 25.68
CA VAL A 135 -2.61 -15.27 25.08
C VAL A 135 -1.62 -15.24 23.92
N GLY A 136 -0.98 -14.09 23.68
CA GLY A 136 -0.06 -13.93 22.57
C GLY A 136 1.20 -14.77 22.71
N SER A 137 1.73 -15.18 21.57
CA SER A 137 3.04 -15.81 21.44
C SER A 137 4.03 -14.86 20.78
N GLY A 138 5.30 -15.02 21.12
CA GLY A 138 6.36 -14.20 20.57
C GLY A 138 7.73 -14.68 21.01
N SER A 139 8.78 -14.12 20.43
CA SER A 139 10.15 -14.38 20.79
C SER A 139 10.81 -13.11 21.34
N ARG A 140 11.85 -13.26 22.17
CA ARG A 140 12.68 -12.17 22.70
C ARG A 140 11.89 -11.09 23.48
N GLY A 141 10.85 -11.51 24.26
CA GLY A 141 10.06 -10.61 25.11
C GLY A 141 9.00 -9.77 24.39
N ALA A 142 8.79 -9.96 23.11
CA ALA A 142 7.74 -9.30 22.35
C ALA A 142 6.63 -10.29 21.99
N THR A 143 5.43 -10.11 22.55
CA THR A 143 4.24 -10.88 22.21
C THR A 143 3.46 -10.11 21.15
N ARG A 144 3.36 -10.62 19.91
CA ARG A 144 2.73 -9.92 18.79
C ARG A 144 1.77 -10.79 18.01
N TRP A 145 1.85 -12.10 18.19
CA TRP A 145 1.17 -13.10 17.39
C TRP A 145 0.13 -13.85 18.20
N LEU A 146 -1.01 -14.10 17.61
CA LEU A 146 -2.00 -15.06 18.10
C LEU A 146 -1.80 -16.36 17.33
N ASN A 147 -1.66 -17.48 18.03
CA ASN A 147 -1.63 -18.79 17.39
C ASN A 147 -3.05 -19.38 17.45
N ILE A 148 -3.71 -19.42 16.30
CA ILE A 148 -5.06 -19.96 16.16
C ILE A 148 -4.98 -21.22 15.29
N ALA A 149 -5.16 -22.37 15.93
CA ALA A 149 -5.10 -23.69 15.24
C ALA A 149 -3.81 -23.92 14.42
N GLY A 150 -2.66 -23.46 14.91
CA GLY A 150 -1.36 -23.61 14.22
C GLY A 150 -1.07 -22.51 13.18
N ILE A 151 -2.00 -21.60 12.95
CA ILE A 151 -1.80 -20.44 12.07
C ILE A 151 -1.45 -19.22 12.94
N GLN A 152 -0.32 -18.60 12.65
CA GLN A 152 0.08 -17.36 13.30
C GLN A 152 -0.66 -16.18 12.67
N PHE A 153 -1.36 -15.43 13.50
CA PHE A 153 -2.13 -14.25 13.12
C PHE A 153 -1.62 -13.03 13.89
N GLN A 154 -1.27 -11.97 13.17
CA GLN A 154 -0.82 -10.71 13.77
C GLN A 154 -1.91 -9.64 13.57
N PRO A 155 -2.63 -9.23 14.63
CA PRO A 155 -3.71 -8.25 14.51
C PRO A 155 -3.28 -6.90 13.95
N SER A 156 -2.07 -6.44 14.25
CA SER A 156 -1.55 -5.15 13.75
C SER A 156 -1.40 -5.10 12.22
N GLU A 157 -1.22 -6.25 11.55
CA GLU A 157 -1.19 -6.32 10.08
C GLU A 157 -2.57 -6.01 9.47
N PHE A 158 -3.62 -6.58 10.07
CA PHE A 158 -5.00 -6.36 9.63
C PHE A 158 -5.53 -4.98 10.03
N LEU A 159 -4.97 -4.36 11.06
CA LEU A 159 -5.35 -3.00 11.44
C LEU A 159 -5.03 -1.98 10.32
N LYS A 160 -3.94 -2.15 9.58
CA LYS A 160 -3.46 -1.18 8.56
C LYS A 160 -4.54 -0.80 7.53
N PRO A 161 -5.18 -1.74 6.79
CA PRO A 161 -6.20 -1.38 5.81
C PRO A 161 -7.43 -0.70 6.44
N PHE A 162 -7.86 -1.12 7.63
CA PHE A 162 -8.99 -0.48 8.32
C PHE A 162 -8.64 0.92 8.81
N ALA A 163 -7.41 1.12 9.31
CA ALA A 163 -6.90 2.43 9.72
C ALA A 163 -6.87 3.41 8.53
N ILE A 164 -6.39 2.97 7.36
CA ILE A 164 -6.36 3.77 6.13
C ILE A 164 -7.79 4.14 5.69
N ALA A 165 -8.68 3.16 5.58
CA ALA A 165 -10.06 3.40 5.14
C ALA A 165 -10.82 4.34 6.10
N TYR A 166 -10.69 4.12 7.41
CA TYR A 166 -11.31 4.96 8.42
C TYR A 166 -10.78 6.40 8.39
N SER A 167 -9.45 6.55 8.27
CA SER A 167 -8.82 7.87 8.19
C SER A 167 -9.23 8.64 6.95
N ALA A 168 -9.43 7.96 5.81
CA ALA A 168 -9.94 8.58 4.58
C ALA A 168 -11.32 9.19 4.81
N ILE A 169 -12.24 8.46 5.47
CA ILE A 169 -13.58 8.97 5.80
C ILE A 169 -13.51 10.14 6.78
N MET A 170 -12.64 10.03 7.80
CA MET A 170 -12.51 11.10 8.78
C MET A 170 -11.94 12.39 8.17
N LEU A 171 -10.98 12.28 7.27
CA LEU A 171 -10.43 13.42 6.52
C LEU A 171 -11.48 14.03 5.59
N ASP A 172 -12.23 13.21 4.85
CA ASP A 172 -13.32 13.69 3.99
C ASP A 172 -14.36 14.47 4.79
N ARG A 173 -14.80 13.96 5.93
CA ARG A 173 -15.73 14.66 6.82
C ARG A 173 -15.15 15.96 7.40
N PHE A 174 -13.86 15.94 7.76
CA PHE A 174 -13.22 17.14 8.31
C PHE A 174 -13.17 18.27 7.29
N PHE A 175 -12.90 17.96 6.02
CA PHE A 175 -12.86 18.96 4.93
C PHE A 175 -14.23 19.27 4.33
N SER A 176 -15.28 18.54 4.69
CA SER A 176 -16.65 18.82 4.26
C SER A 176 -17.25 20.02 5.02
N PRO A 177 -18.28 20.71 4.44
CA PRO A 177 -18.97 21.79 5.13
C PRO A 177 -19.51 21.36 6.50
N GLY A 178 -19.12 22.06 7.56
CA GLY A 178 -19.49 21.70 8.93
C GLY A 178 -18.51 20.77 9.65
N GLY A 179 -17.37 20.45 9.04
CA GLY A 179 -16.33 19.66 9.68
C GLY A 179 -15.82 20.27 10.98
N ASN A 180 -15.64 19.44 12.02
CA ASN A 180 -15.23 19.86 13.35
C ASN A 180 -13.92 19.20 13.74
N ILE A 181 -12.89 20.02 14.00
CA ILE A 181 -11.56 19.56 14.41
C ILE A 181 -11.60 18.74 15.71
N ASN A 182 -12.42 19.12 16.67
CA ASN A 182 -12.50 18.40 17.95
C ASN A 182 -13.11 17.00 17.78
N GLU A 183 -14.10 16.87 16.89
CA GLU A 183 -14.68 15.58 16.56
C GLU A 183 -13.67 14.70 15.82
N PHE A 184 -12.96 15.27 14.84
CA PHE A 184 -11.89 14.60 14.09
C PHE A 184 -10.81 14.07 15.03
N LEU A 185 -10.22 14.95 15.87
CA LEU A 185 -9.16 14.56 16.79
C LEU A 185 -9.63 13.53 17.82
N ARG A 186 -10.84 13.67 18.35
CA ARG A 186 -11.41 12.71 19.30
C ARG A 186 -11.56 11.33 18.68
N LYS A 187 -12.17 11.22 17.50
CA LYS A 187 -12.39 9.94 16.81
C LYS A 187 -11.09 9.30 16.39
N MET A 188 -10.17 10.07 15.79
CA MET A 188 -8.84 9.57 15.42
C MET A 188 -8.05 9.12 16.66
N GLY A 189 -8.07 9.89 17.73
CA GLY A 189 -7.39 9.56 18.99
C GLY A 189 -7.94 8.30 19.65
N ILE A 190 -9.26 8.12 19.70
CA ILE A 190 -9.88 6.94 20.30
C ILE A 190 -9.55 5.67 19.49
N TYR A 191 -9.81 5.66 18.20
CA TYR A 191 -9.70 4.42 17.42
C TYR A 191 -8.29 4.12 16.95
N LEU A 192 -7.57 5.11 16.46
CA LEU A 192 -6.21 4.91 15.96
C LEU A 192 -5.14 5.20 17.01
N GLY A 193 -5.34 6.22 17.86
CA GLY A 193 -4.39 6.53 18.93
C GLY A 193 -4.27 5.38 19.92
N ILE A 194 -5.38 4.79 20.37
CA ILE A 194 -5.37 3.62 21.26
C ILE A 194 -4.74 2.42 20.57
N SER A 195 -5.08 2.16 19.29
CA SER A 195 -4.48 1.06 18.53
C SER A 195 -2.98 1.19 18.40
N LEU A 196 -2.48 2.38 18.02
CA LEU A 196 -1.05 2.66 17.89
C LEU A 196 -0.33 2.54 19.24
N PHE A 197 -0.96 3.02 20.32
CA PHE A 197 -0.42 2.89 21.68
C PHE A 197 -0.29 1.42 22.11
N LEU A 198 -1.30 0.59 21.82
CA LEU A 198 -1.23 -0.85 22.12
C LEU A 198 -0.11 -1.54 21.33
N ILE A 199 0.03 -1.25 20.05
CA ILE A 199 1.12 -1.79 19.21
C ILE A 199 2.48 -1.32 19.72
N PHE A 200 2.59 -0.06 20.15
CA PHE A 200 3.81 0.49 20.74
C PHE A 200 4.24 -0.26 22.01
N ILE A 201 3.29 -0.59 22.90
CA ILE A 201 3.56 -1.39 24.11
C ILE A 201 3.94 -2.85 23.76
N GLN A 202 3.52 -3.38 22.60
CA GLN A 202 3.92 -4.70 22.09
C GLN A 202 5.33 -4.73 21.47
N PRO A 203 6.23 -3.81 21.79
CA PRO A 203 7.47 -3.36 21.13
C PRO A 203 7.51 -3.53 19.60
N ASP A 204 6.41 -3.19 18.88
CA ASP A 204 6.32 -3.25 17.42
C ASP A 204 6.42 -1.85 16.79
N PHE A 205 7.58 -1.22 16.97
CA PHE A 205 7.84 0.15 16.51
C PHE A 205 7.78 0.29 14.98
N GLY A 206 8.18 -0.75 14.25
CA GLY A 206 8.13 -0.75 12.78
C GLY A 206 6.71 -0.57 12.27
N THR A 207 5.76 -1.32 12.81
CA THR A 207 4.34 -1.22 12.44
C THR A 207 3.75 0.13 12.84
N VAL A 208 4.06 0.64 14.04
CA VAL A 208 3.62 1.99 14.46
C VAL A 208 4.12 3.05 13.50
N LEU A 209 5.41 3.01 13.13
CA LEU A 209 6.02 3.98 12.22
C LEU A 209 5.37 3.94 10.83
N ILE A 210 5.16 2.74 10.27
CA ILE A 210 4.53 2.57 8.95
C ILE A 210 3.10 3.12 8.95
N ILE A 211 2.29 2.79 9.96
CA ILE A 211 0.92 3.30 10.06
C ILE A 211 0.95 4.83 10.20
N LEU A 212 1.76 5.37 11.11
CA LEU A 212 1.84 6.80 11.35
C LEU A 212 2.26 7.57 10.09
N LEU A 213 3.32 7.13 9.40
CA LEU A 213 3.78 7.74 8.14
C LEU A 213 2.69 7.69 7.07
N THR A 214 1.98 6.57 6.95
CA THR A 214 0.88 6.43 5.99
C THR A 214 -0.23 7.43 6.28
N LEU A 215 -0.66 7.55 7.54
CA LEU A 215 -1.68 8.50 7.96
C LEU A 215 -1.25 9.96 7.76
N MET A 216 0.02 10.25 8.01
CA MET A 216 0.60 11.59 7.76
C MET A 216 0.61 11.93 6.27
N CYS A 217 1.01 10.99 5.40
CA CYS A 217 0.94 11.17 3.96
C CYS A 217 -0.51 11.42 3.50
N MET A 218 -1.47 10.64 3.99
CA MET A 218 -2.89 10.84 3.69
C MET A 218 -3.37 12.23 4.11
N ALA A 219 -3.01 12.68 5.30
CA ALA A 219 -3.36 14.01 5.81
C ALA A 219 -2.75 15.13 4.97
N LEU A 220 -1.50 14.98 4.52
CA LEU A 220 -0.84 15.91 3.59
C LEU A 220 -1.59 16.00 2.26
N PHE A 221 -1.90 14.87 1.64
CA PHE A 221 -2.63 14.83 0.37
C PHE A 221 -4.06 15.35 0.48
N ALA A 222 -4.69 15.20 1.64
CA ALA A 222 -5.99 15.76 1.92
C ALA A 222 -5.97 17.30 2.13
N GLY A 223 -4.78 17.90 2.29
CA GLY A 223 -4.63 19.35 2.46
C GLY A 223 -4.62 19.83 3.92
N LEU A 224 -4.31 18.93 4.88
CA LEU A 224 -4.12 19.35 6.27
C LEU A 224 -2.90 20.28 6.39
N ASP A 225 -3.01 21.29 7.28
CA ASP A 225 -1.92 22.25 7.47
C ASP A 225 -0.60 21.51 7.79
N PRO A 226 0.47 21.71 7.00
CA PRO A 226 1.77 21.08 7.22
C PRO A 226 2.35 21.34 8.63
N ARG A 227 1.98 22.44 9.27
CA ARG A 227 2.44 22.75 10.63
C ARG A 227 1.94 21.73 11.65
N PHE A 228 0.70 21.26 11.50
CA PHE A 228 0.14 20.21 12.36
C PHE A 228 0.90 18.90 12.14
N ILE A 229 1.17 18.56 10.89
CA ILE A 229 1.91 17.33 10.51
C ILE A 229 3.33 17.36 11.04
N ILE A 230 4.03 18.51 10.91
CA ILE A 230 5.36 18.71 11.48
C ILE A 230 5.32 18.54 13.01
N GLY A 231 4.30 19.05 13.69
CA GLY A 231 4.13 18.85 15.13
C GLY A 231 4.00 17.39 15.52
N VAL A 232 3.18 16.61 14.80
CA VAL A 232 3.03 15.15 15.00
C VAL A 232 4.34 14.42 14.70
N LEU A 233 5.07 14.83 13.66
CA LEU A 233 6.36 14.25 13.29
C LEU A 233 7.41 14.48 14.37
N ILE A 234 7.55 15.72 14.87
CA ILE A 234 8.48 16.06 15.95
C ILE A 234 8.15 15.26 17.20
N PHE A 235 6.88 15.19 17.58
CA PHE A 235 6.43 14.38 18.72
C PHE A 235 6.75 12.89 18.52
N GLY A 236 6.48 12.33 17.33
CA GLY A 236 6.82 10.96 16.99
C GLY A 236 8.32 10.67 17.06
N ILE A 237 9.15 11.56 16.53
CA ILE A 237 10.62 11.47 16.62
C ILE A 237 11.07 11.48 18.09
N LEU A 238 10.51 12.39 18.90
CA LEU A 238 10.83 12.45 20.32
C LEU A 238 10.52 11.13 21.04
N VAL A 239 9.35 10.57 20.79
CA VAL A 239 8.94 9.27 21.36
C VAL A 239 9.87 8.15 20.90
N ILE A 240 10.26 8.12 19.61
CA ILE A 240 11.22 7.15 19.07
C ILE A 240 12.59 7.31 19.74
N VAL A 241 13.10 8.52 19.89
CA VAL A 241 14.38 8.77 20.55
C VAL A 241 14.35 8.29 21.99
N ILE A 242 13.31 8.62 22.75
CA ILE A 242 13.13 8.12 24.11
C ILE A 242 13.10 6.59 24.15
N ALA A 243 12.36 5.96 23.23
CA ALA A 243 12.25 4.51 23.15
C ALA A 243 13.58 3.84 22.77
N LEU A 244 14.43 4.49 21.96
CA LEU A 244 15.76 4.00 21.58
C LEU A 244 16.73 4.08 22.76
N VAL A 245 16.72 5.19 23.48
CA VAL A 245 17.61 5.38 24.65
C VAL A 245 17.22 4.44 25.81
N ALA A 246 15.96 4.13 25.95
CA ALA A 246 15.46 3.23 27.01
C ALA A 246 15.95 1.78 26.86
N GLU A 247 16.31 1.33 25.65
CA GLU A 247 16.67 -0.05 25.37
C GLU A 247 17.96 -0.15 24.54
N PRO A 248 19.11 -0.55 25.13
CA PRO A 248 20.41 -0.63 24.44
C PRO A 248 20.37 -1.49 23.16
N TYR A 249 19.61 -2.56 23.12
CA TYR A 249 19.44 -3.43 21.95
C TYR A 249 18.96 -2.67 20.70
N ARG A 250 18.14 -1.64 20.85
CA ARG A 250 17.65 -0.83 19.72
C ARG A 250 18.74 0.05 19.13
N MET A 251 19.65 0.55 19.96
CA MET A 251 20.82 1.32 19.49
C MET A 251 21.75 0.47 18.64
N VAL A 252 21.95 -0.80 19.01
CA VAL A 252 22.76 -1.75 18.23
C VAL A 252 22.19 -1.91 16.80
N ARG A 253 20.87 -1.99 16.63
CA ARG A 253 20.26 -2.07 15.29
C ARG A 253 20.54 -0.85 14.42
N ILE A 254 20.60 0.35 15.01
CA ILE A 254 20.99 1.57 14.27
C ILE A 254 22.45 1.51 13.90
N GLN A 255 23.32 1.08 14.81
CA GLN A 255 24.76 0.94 14.53
C GLN A 255 25.00 -0.06 13.39
N VAL A 256 24.36 -1.21 13.44
CA VAL A 256 24.41 -2.23 12.36
C VAL A 256 23.89 -1.67 11.03
N ALA A 257 22.82 -0.88 11.05
CA ALA A 257 22.29 -0.28 9.82
C ALA A 257 23.23 0.76 9.20
N LEU A 258 24.00 1.48 10.03
CA LEU A 258 24.97 2.49 9.58
C LEU A 258 26.32 1.88 9.20
N ASN A 259 26.78 0.88 9.96
CA ASN A 259 28.05 0.20 9.71
C ASN A 259 27.97 -1.26 10.16
N PRO A 260 27.46 -2.17 9.32
CA PRO A 260 27.38 -3.59 9.66
C PRO A 260 28.72 -4.29 9.84
N TRP A 261 29.80 -3.73 9.24
CA TRP A 261 31.15 -4.27 9.32
C TRP A 261 31.82 -4.04 10.67
N ALA A 262 31.26 -3.20 11.55
CA ALA A 262 31.83 -2.97 12.87
C ALA A 262 31.78 -4.22 13.76
N ASP A 263 30.80 -5.11 13.52
CA ASP A 263 30.67 -6.42 14.20
C ASP A 263 30.15 -7.47 13.20
N GLU A 264 30.98 -7.82 12.23
CA GLU A 264 30.60 -8.69 11.11
C GLU A 264 30.29 -10.12 11.51
N TYR A 265 30.76 -10.59 12.68
CA TYR A 265 30.49 -11.93 13.21
C TYR A 265 29.44 -11.98 14.31
N GLY A 266 28.97 -10.82 14.79
CA GLY A 266 27.94 -10.71 15.79
C GLY A 266 26.65 -10.10 15.23
N ASP A 267 26.26 -8.93 15.76
CA ASP A 267 25.00 -8.29 15.41
C ASP A 267 24.91 -7.87 13.93
N GLY A 268 26.05 -7.55 13.28
CA GLY A 268 26.15 -7.19 11.86
C GLY A 268 26.16 -8.38 10.88
N TYR A 269 26.25 -9.62 11.37
CA TYR A 269 26.45 -10.83 10.55
C TYR A 269 25.45 -10.96 9.39
N GLN A 270 24.17 -10.86 9.67
CA GLN A 270 23.14 -10.99 8.64
C GLN A 270 23.20 -9.87 7.59
N ALA A 271 23.45 -8.64 8.02
CA ALA A 271 23.52 -7.50 7.11
C ALA A 271 24.76 -7.55 6.21
N THR A 272 25.91 -7.96 6.74
CA THR A 272 27.14 -8.13 5.94
C THR A 272 26.98 -9.23 4.90
N LEU A 273 26.42 -10.38 5.27
CA LEU A 273 26.14 -11.46 4.33
C LEU A 273 25.14 -11.04 3.24
N ALA A 274 24.12 -10.25 3.59
CA ALA A 274 23.18 -9.74 2.61
C ALA A 274 23.86 -8.81 1.59
N ILE A 275 24.78 -7.93 2.04
CA ILE A 275 25.57 -7.07 1.15
C ILE A 275 26.49 -7.91 0.26
N MET A 276 27.13 -8.93 0.82
CA MET A 276 27.97 -9.86 0.05
C MET A 276 27.16 -10.64 -1.00
N ALA A 277 25.93 -11.05 -0.68
CA ALA A 277 25.01 -11.67 -1.64
C ALA A 277 24.75 -10.77 -2.85
N PHE A 278 24.37 -9.52 -2.61
CA PHE A 278 24.21 -8.53 -3.69
C PHE A 278 25.47 -8.35 -4.52
N ALA A 279 26.62 -8.18 -3.87
CA ALA A 279 27.89 -8.01 -4.57
C ALA A 279 28.24 -9.21 -5.45
N SER A 280 27.95 -10.42 -4.96
CA SER A 280 28.27 -11.68 -5.67
C SER A 280 27.37 -11.90 -6.90
N GLY A 281 26.18 -11.30 -6.96
CA GLY A 281 25.27 -11.37 -8.10
C GLY A 281 25.74 -10.59 -9.33
N GLY A 282 26.59 -9.55 -9.13
CA GLY A 282 27.08 -8.72 -10.22
C GLY A 282 25.96 -8.10 -11.07
N LEU A 283 26.19 -7.94 -12.38
CA LEU A 283 25.21 -7.30 -13.27
C LEU A 283 24.03 -8.22 -13.63
N PHE A 284 24.28 -9.49 -13.91
CA PHE A 284 23.28 -10.40 -14.48
C PHE A 284 22.86 -11.55 -13.55
N GLY A 285 23.42 -11.61 -12.36
CA GLY A 285 23.15 -12.66 -11.38
C GLY A 285 23.88 -13.97 -11.67
N ARG A 286 23.77 -14.88 -10.71
CA ARG A 286 24.32 -16.24 -10.80
C ARG A 286 23.33 -17.24 -11.42
N GLY A 287 22.12 -16.77 -11.75
CA GLY A 287 21.00 -17.59 -12.21
C GLY A 287 20.05 -18.00 -11.08
N ILE A 288 18.77 -18.13 -11.42
CA ILE A 288 17.72 -18.53 -10.47
C ILE A 288 18.03 -19.92 -9.92
N GLY A 289 17.97 -20.08 -8.60
CA GLY A 289 18.30 -21.32 -7.92
C GLY A 289 19.78 -21.51 -7.57
N ASN A 290 20.67 -20.59 -7.99
CA ASN A 290 22.12 -20.74 -7.82
C ASN A 290 22.71 -19.81 -6.74
N SER A 291 21.87 -19.26 -5.84
CA SER A 291 22.37 -18.54 -4.68
C SER A 291 23.23 -19.46 -3.79
N THR A 292 24.39 -18.96 -3.35
CA THR A 292 25.22 -19.65 -2.37
C THR A 292 24.80 -19.35 -0.94
N MET A 293 24.21 -18.17 -0.72
CA MET A 293 23.80 -17.71 0.61
C MET A 293 22.63 -18.46 1.20
N LYS A 294 21.79 -19.11 0.36
CA LYS A 294 20.67 -19.96 0.81
C LYS A 294 21.08 -21.29 1.47
N TYR A 295 22.36 -21.69 1.35
CA TYR A 295 22.87 -22.92 2.00
C TYR A 295 23.22 -22.69 3.47
N SER A 296 22.28 -22.12 4.25
CA SER A 296 22.41 -21.86 5.69
C SER A 296 23.50 -20.84 6.08
N TYR A 297 24.07 -20.10 5.10
CA TYR A 297 24.98 -18.99 5.41
C TYR A 297 24.20 -17.77 5.90
N LEU A 298 23.06 -17.45 5.27
CA LEU A 298 22.23 -16.31 5.62
C LEU A 298 20.98 -16.78 6.38
N PRO A 299 20.89 -16.56 7.71
CA PRO A 299 19.69 -16.88 8.49
C PRO A 299 18.47 -16.11 7.99
N GLU A 300 17.29 -16.74 8.01
CA GLU A 300 16.02 -16.14 7.58
C GLU A 300 16.07 -15.57 6.15
N ALA A 301 16.85 -16.19 5.26
CA ALA A 301 17.05 -15.74 3.89
C ALA A 301 15.74 -15.61 3.10
N HIS A 302 14.77 -16.47 3.39
CA HIS A 302 13.47 -16.51 2.71
C HIS A 302 12.44 -15.49 3.27
N ASN A 303 12.72 -14.85 4.40
CA ASN A 303 11.90 -13.86 5.07
C ASN A 303 12.54 -12.46 4.94
N ASP A 304 13.40 -12.11 5.90
CA ASP A 304 13.92 -10.76 6.08
C ASP A 304 14.94 -10.35 5.00
N TYR A 305 15.64 -11.31 4.41
CA TYR A 305 16.72 -11.07 3.45
C TYR A 305 16.47 -11.64 2.04
N ILE A 306 15.20 -11.91 1.70
CA ILE A 306 14.84 -12.44 0.37
C ILE A 306 15.35 -11.55 -0.77
N LEU A 307 15.39 -10.24 -0.57
CA LEU A 307 15.90 -9.29 -1.56
C LEU A 307 17.41 -9.51 -1.84
N ALA A 308 18.19 -9.94 -0.85
CA ALA A 308 19.59 -10.27 -1.03
C ALA A 308 19.75 -11.50 -1.93
N ILE A 309 18.92 -12.52 -1.75
CA ILE A 309 18.87 -13.70 -2.62
C ILE A 309 18.44 -13.33 -4.04
N ILE A 310 17.43 -12.45 -4.19
CA ILE A 310 17.04 -11.90 -5.50
C ILE A 310 18.26 -11.22 -6.15
N GLY A 311 18.97 -10.35 -5.41
CA GLY A 311 20.15 -9.67 -5.92
C GLY A 311 21.26 -10.61 -6.35
N GLU A 312 21.51 -11.71 -5.62
CA GLU A 312 22.49 -12.74 -5.97
C GLU A 312 22.08 -13.52 -7.21
N GLU A 313 20.79 -13.92 -7.32
CA GLU A 313 20.32 -14.81 -8.39
C GLU A 313 20.03 -14.09 -9.71
N VAL A 314 19.41 -12.89 -9.68
CA VAL A 314 19.05 -12.14 -10.89
C VAL A 314 19.95 -10.95 -11.17
N GLY A 315 20.85 -10.61 -10.24
CA GLY A 315 21.82 -9.54 -10.36
C GLY A 315 21.22 -8.14 -10.33
N PHE A 316 22.05 -7.15 -10.60
CA PHE A 316 21.64 -5.74 -10.58
C PHE A 316 20.52 -5.44 -11.57
N VAL A 317 20.64 -5.90 -12.82
CA VAL A 317 19.64 -5.64 -13.87
C VAL A 317 18.29 -6.24 -13.50
N GLY A 318 18.25 -7.50 -13.02
CA GLY A 318 17.02 -8.14 -12.59
C GLY A 318 16.38 -7.46 -11.39
N THR A 319 17.19 -7.03 -10.42
CA THR A 319 16.71 -6.28 -9.25
C THR A 319 16.13 -4.92 -9.65
N VAL A 320 16.75 -4.20 -10.57
CA VAL A 320 16.20 -2.94 -11.10
C VAL A 320 14.87 -3.18 -11.81
N LEU A 321 14.77 -4.22 -12.64
CA LEU A 321 13.51 -4.58 -13.31
C LEU A 321 12.41 -4.92 -12.30
N PHE A 322 12.74 -5.65 -11.24
CA PHE A 322 11.81 -5.92 -10.15
C PHE A 322 11.26 -4.62 -9.53
N PHE A 323 12.15 -3.68 -9.18
CA PHE A 323 11.73 -2.38 -8.64
C PHE A 323 10.95 -1.52 -9.64
N LEU A 324 11.26 -1.60 -10.94
CA LEU A 324 10.49 -0.92 -11.98
C LEU A 324 9.06 -1.46 -12.09
N VAL A 325 8.87 -2.79 -12.02
CA VAL A 325 7.52 -3.39 -11.99
C VAL A 325 6.77 -2.95 -10.73
N PHE A 326 7.46 -2.89 -9.58
CA PHE A 326 6.87 -2.41 -8.32
C PHE A 326 6.47 -0.93 -8.40
N ALA A 327 7.34 -0.09 -8.95
CA ALA A 327 7.04 1.33 -9.19
C ALA A 327 5.86 1.52 -10.16
N MET A 328 5.78 0.68 -11.21
CA MET A 328 4.66 0.70 -12.16
C MET A 328 3.35 0.26 -11.50
N LEU A 329 3.38 -0.72 -10.58
CA LEU A 329 2.22 -1.11 -9.77
C LEU A 329 1.71 0.10 -8.96
N ILE A 330 2.61 0.78 -8.22
CA ILE A 330 2.28 1.96 -7.42
C ILE A 330 1.72 3.07 -8.30
N TYR A 331 2.41 3.39 -9.40
CA TYR A 331 1.96 4.42 -10.34
C TYR A 331 0.56 4.11 -10.90
N SER A 332 0.31 2.86 -11.30
CA SER A 332 -0.99 2.47 -11.84
C SER A 332 -2.09 2.53 -10.78
N ALA A 333 -1.80 2.23 -9.51
CA ALA A 333 -2.74 2.38 -8.39
C ALA A 333 -3.18 3.84 -8.21
N PHE A 334 -2.25 4.81 -8.30
CA PHE A 334 -2.59 6.24 -8.26
C PHE A 334 -3.34 6.75 -9.49
N ARG A 335 -3.36 5.99 -10.59
CA ARG A 335 -4.05 6.36 -11.84
C ARG A 335 -5.46 5.76 -11.95
N ILE A 336 -5.83 4.84 -11.09
CA ILE A 336 -7.17 4.21 -11.02
C ILE A 336 -8.14 5.12 -10.29
#